data_6f3401219a69bd18160982750912cfc2
#
_entry.id   6f3401219a69bd18160982750912cfc2
#
_cell.length_a   1.000
_cell.length_b   1.000
_cell.length_c   1.000
_cell.angle_alpha   90.00
_cell.angle_beta   90.00
_cell.angle_gamma   90.00
#
_symmetry.space_group_name_H-M   'P 1'
#
loop_
_entity.id
_entity.type
_entity.pdbx_description
1 polymer ?
#
loop_
_entity_poly.entity_id
_entity_poly.type
_entity_poly.pdbx_seq_one_letter_code
_entity_poly.pdbx_strand_id
1 'polypeptide(L)'
;MIELAQHIEALLLENDCVIVPGLGGFVAHYTPAMRVAEENTFLPPTRIIGFNPQLKMNDGLLVQSYMAVYDTDFSDATRIVGKSVKELLALLHENGKVDLPNIGELRYNIHDSYD
;
A
#
# COMPACT_ATOMS: atom_id res chain seq x y z
N MET A 1 0.61 12.55 -1.79
CA MET A 1 0.82 11.50 -0.78
C MET A 1 -0.46 10.92 -0.25
N ILE A 2 -1.36 11.77 0.24
CA ILE A 2 -2.67 11.33 0.74
C ILE A 2 -3.45 10.58 -0.33
N GLU A 3 -3.41 11.07 -1.57
CA GLU A 3 -4.09 10.42 -2.69
C GLU A 3 -3.56 9.02 -2.96
N LEU A 4 -2.24 8.85 -3.00
CA LEU A 4 -1.64 7.54 -3.24
C LEU A 4 -2.06 6.55 -2.14
N ALA A 5 -2.03 6.97 -0.89
CA ALA A 5 -2.45 6.15 0.23
C ALA A 5 -3.92 5.77 0.14
N GLN A 6 -4.78 6.69 -0.30
CA GLN A 6 -6.20 6.42 -0.47
C GLN A 6 -6.46 5.36 -1.55
N HIS A 7 -5.73 5.43 -2.66
CA HIS A 7 -5.84 4.41 -3.72
C HIS A 7 -5.39 3.04 -3.23
N ILE A 8 -4.27 2.98 -2.51
CA ILE A 8 -3.75 1.73 -1.97
C ILE A 8 -4.75 1.13 -0.97
N GLU A 9 -5.27 1.94 -0.07
CA GLU A 9 -6.26 1.49 0.92
C GLU A 9 -7.50 0.91 0.25
N ALA A 10 -8.06 1.63 -0.72
CA ALA A 10 -9.26 1.19 -1.42
C ALA A 10 -9.02 -0.14 -2.16
N LEU A 11 -7.87 -0.28 -2.82
CA LEU A 11 -7.53 -1.50 -3.55
C LEU A 11 -7.31 -2.69 -2.61
N LEU A 12 -6.77 -2.46 -1.43
CA LEU A 12 -6.56 -3.53 -0.43
C LEU A 12 -7.84 -4.04 0.19
N LEU A 13 -8.96 -3.33 0.01
CA LEU A 13 -10.28 -3.85 0.43
C LEU A 13 -10.74 -4.99 -0.47
N GLU A 14 -10.35 -5.00 -1.73
CA GLU A 14 -10.78 -6.00 -2.72
C GLU A 14 -9.66 -6.95 -3.14
N ASN A 15 -8.40 -6.60 -2.84
CA ASN A 15 -7.23 -7.37 -3.25
C ASN A 15 -6.31 -7.58 -2.06
N ASP A 16 -5.69 -8.74 -1.98
CA ASP A 16 -4.74 -9.05 -0.90
C ASP A 16 -3.37 -8.42 -1.11
N CYS A 17 -3.09 -7.96 -2.31
CA CYS A 17 -1.80 -7.37 -2.65
C CYS A 17 -1.97 -6.25 -3.67
N VAL A 18 -1.28 -5.14 -3.44
CA VAL A 18 -1.24 -4.01 -4.36
C VAL A 18 0.22 -3.61 -4.55
N ILE A 19 0.71 -3.70 -5.79
CA ILE A 19 2.09 -3.34 -6.11
C ILE A 19 2.16 -1.88 -6.56
N VAL A 20 3.03 -1.12 -5.89
CA VAL A 20 3.34 0.26 -6.27
C VAL A 20 4.60 0.23 -7.12
N PRO A 21 4.49 0.55 -8.41
CA PRO A 21 5.65 0.48 -9.33
C PRO A 21 6.83 1.32 -8.81
N GLY A 22 8.01 0.72 -8.78
CA GLY A 22 9.21 1.39 -8.32
C GLY A 22 9.41 1.43 -6.82
N LEU A 23 8.44 0.96 -6.03
CA LEU A 23 8.52 0.97 -4.57
C LEU A 23 8.50 -0.44 -3.99
N GLY A 24 7.43 -1.18 -4.20
CA GLY A 24 7.23 -2.52 -3.66
C GLY A 24 5.74 -2.85 -3.55
N GLY A 25 5.41 -3.92 -2.84
CA GLY A 25 4.04 -4.38 -2.69
C GLY A 25 3.50 -4.26 -1.28
N PHE A 26 2.27 -3.79 -1.16
CA PHE A 26 1.52 -3.82 0.09
C PHE A 26 0.67 -5.09 0.12
N VAL A 27 0.76 -5.85 1.20
CA VAL A 27 0.07 -7.13 1.34
C VAL A 27 -0.82 -7.08 2.57
N ALA A 28 -2.09 -7.41 2.40
CA ALA A 28 -3.04 -7.49 3.50
C ALA A 28 -3.12 -8.92 4.02
N HIS A 29 -2.88 -9.10 5.30
CA HIS A 29 -3.01 -10.38 5.99
C HIS A 29 -4.19 -10.32 6.92
N TYR A 30 -5.08 -11.30 6.83
CA TYR A 30 -6.26 -11.38 7.68
C TYR A 30 -6.09 -12.44 8.73
N THR A 31 -6.44 -12.09 9.97
CA THR A 31 -6.54 -13.04 11.07
C THR A 31 -8.02 -13.36 11.26
N PRO A 32 -8.43 -14.63 11.15
CA PRO A 32 -9.83 -14.96 11.31
C PRO A 32 -10.33 -14.71 12.73
N ALA A 33 -11.65 -14.59 12.89
CA ALA A 33 -12.26 -14.48 14.20
C ALA A 33 -11.89 -15.70 15.05
N MET A 34 -11.54 -15.45 16.32
CA MET A 34 -11.13 -16.50 17.25
C MET A 34 -12.00 -16.47 18.50
N ARG A 35 -12.35 -17.67 18.98
CA ARG A 35 -13.04 -17.80 20.25
C ARG A 35 -12.03 -17.86 21.39
N VAL A 36 -12.22 -17.00 22.38
CA VAL A 36 -11.44 -17.05 23.63
C VAL A 36 -12.21 -17.93 24.61
N ALA A 37 -11.75 -19.16 24.78
CA ALA A 37 -12.48 -20.18 25.56
C ALA A 37 -12.70 -19.78 27.02
N GLU A 38 -11.71 -19.16 27.64
CA GLU A 38 -11.79 -18.77 29.06
C GLU A 38 -12.83 -17.68 29.32
N GLU A 39 -13.00 -16.78 28.35
CA GLU A 39 -13.92 -15.65 28.49
C GLU A 39 -15.22 -15.86 27.76
N ASN A 40 -15.33 -16.97 27.03
CA ASN A 40 -16.48 -17.27 26.17
C ASN A 40 -16.81 -16.11 25.22
N THR A 41 -15.78 -15.47 24.70
CA THR A 41 -15.89 -14.35 23.76
C THR A 41 -15.20 -14.70 22.45
N PHE A 42 -15.45 -13.89 21.42
CA PHE A 42 -14.80 -14.02 20.13
C PHE A 42 -13.95 -12.78 19.87
N LEU A 43 -12.72 -13.01 19.42
CA LEU A 43 -11.90 -11.92 18.88
C LEU A 43 -12.33 -11.67 17.44
N PRO A 44 -12.57 -10.40 17.06
CA PRO A 44 -12.96 -10.09 15.69
C PRO A 44 -11.82 -10.38 14.73
N PRO A 45 -12.11 -10.64 13.44
CA PRO A 45 -11.06 -10.74 12.44
C PRO A 45 -10.32 -9.41 12.33
N THR A 46 -9.01 -9.50 12.19
CA THR A 46 -8.16 -8.31 12.04
C THR A 46 -7.43 -8.35 10.72
N ARG A 47 -7.05 -7.17 10.24
CA ARG A 47 -6.27 -7.03 9.01
C ARG A 47 -4.95 -6.33 9.36
N ILE A 48 -3.85 -6.96 8.96
CA ILE A 48 -2.52 -6.39 9.11
C ILE A 48 -1.97 -6.13 7.71
N ILE A 49 -1.44 -4.94 7.48
CA ILE A 49 -0.85 -4.57 6.20
C ILE A 49 0.66 -4.63 6.35
N GLY A 50 1.28 -5.49 5.54
CA GLY A 50 2.73 -5.61 5.44
C GLY A 50 3.24 -5.00 4.16
N PHE A 51 4.53 -4.78 4.08
CA PHE A 51 5.18 -4.24 2.90
C PHE A 51 6.33 -5.14 2.48
N ASN A 52 6.39 -5.49 1.20
CA ASN A 52 7.48 -6.28 0.63
C ASN A 52 8.15 -5.50 -0.50
N PRO A 53 9.39 -5.00 -0.28
CA PRO A 53 10.09 -4.21 -1.29
C PRO A 53 10.52 -5.03 -2.51
N GLN A 54 10.47 -6.35 -2.44
CA GLN A 54 10.84 -7.22 -3.55
C GLN A 54 9.72 -7.46 -4.55
N LEU A 55 8.48 -7.10 -4.20
CA LEU A 55 7.34 -7.22 -5.11
C LEU A 55 7.31 -6.03 -6.04
N LYS A 56 7.97 -6.15 -7.19
CA LYS A 56 8.13 -5.04 -8.13
C LYS A 56 7.43 -5.23 -9.46
N MET A 57 6.88 -6.40 -9.72
CA MET A 57 6.14 -6.64 -10.95
C MET A 57 4.81 -5.91 -10.90
N ASN A 58 4.60 -4.98 -11.82
CA ASN A 58 3.38 -4.17 -11.87
C ASN A 58 2.16 -5.05 -12.13
N ASP A 59 1.20 -5.06 -11.20
CA ASP A 59 -0.04 -5.80 -11.35
C ASP A 59 -1.14 -4.98 -12.05
N GLY A 60 -0.85 -3.72 -12.36
CA GLY A 60 -1.78 -2.83 -13.07
C GLY A 60 -2.91 -2.26 -12.22
N LEU A 61 -3.06 -2.69 -10.98
CA LEU A 61 -4.19 -2.28 -10.14
C LEU A 61 -4.17 -0.79 -9.83
N LEU A 62 -3.02 -0.27 -9.44
CA LEU A 62 -2.88 1.13 -9.07
C LEU A 62 -3.10 2.05 -10.26
N VAL A 63 -2.53 1.71 -11.41
CA VAL A 63 -2.72 2.47 -12.65
C VAL A 63 -4.18 2.48 -13.07
N GLN A 64 -4.86 1.35 -13.02
CA GLN A 64 -6.28 1.26 -13.34
C GLN A 64 -7.13 2.12 -12.40
N SER A 65 -6.81 2.14 -11.13
CA SER A 65 -7.50 2.98 -10.16
C SER A 65 -7.35 4.46 -10.49
N TYR A 66 -6.16 4.88 -10.88
CA TYR A 66 -5.92 6.26 -11.30
C TYR A 66 -6.62 6.61 -12.61
N MET A 67 -6.67 5.65 -13.56
CA MET A 67 -7.43 5.85 -14.80
C MET A 67 -8.91 6.16 -14.53
N ALA A 68 -9.50 5.43 -13.59
CA ALA A 68 -10.91 5.63 -13.23
C ALA A 68 -11.15 6.98 -12.56
N VAL A 69 -10.30 7.38 -11.64
CA VAL A 69 -10.46 8.63 -10.88
C VAL A 69 -10.22 9.86 -11.75
N TYR A 70 -9.22 9.82 -12.63
CA TYR A 70 -8.89 10.95 -13.49
C TYR A 70 -9.58 10.92 -14.84
N ASP A 71 -10.35 9.86 -15.12
CA ASP A 71 -11.00 9.66 -16.41
C ASP A 71 -10.04 9.85 -17.57
N THR A 72 -8.93 9.09 -17.51
CA THR A 72 -7.84 9.23 -18.47
C THR A 72 -7.36 7.87 -18.95
N ASP A 73 -6.37 7.86 -19.87
CA ASP A 73 -5.84 6.62 -20.44
C ASP A 73 -4.70 6.04 -19.59
N PHE A 74 -4.27 4.84 -19.97
CA PHE A 74 -3.20 4.10 -19.28
C PHE A 74 -1.89 4.89 -19.24
N SER A 75 -1.53 5.52 -20.33
CA SER A 75 -0.28 6.26 -20.46
C SER A 75 -0.23 7.45 -19.51
N ASP A 76 -1.31 8.22 -19.44
CA ASP A 76 -1.40 9.39 -18.56
C ASP A 76 -1.46 8.95 -17.10
N ALA A 77 -2.25 7.93 -16.79
CA ALA A 77 -2.34 7.39 -15.42
C ALA A 77 -1.00 6.87 -14.94
N THR A 78 -0.25 6.18 -15.79
CA THR A 78 1.10 5.69 -15.47
C THR A 78 2.03 6.85 -15.11
N ARG A 79 1.94 7.95 -15.85
CA ARG A 79 2.72 9.16 -15.56
C ARG A 79 2.35 9.76 -14.20
N ILE A 80 1.07 9.83 -13.88
CA ILE A 80 0.60 10.36 -12.60
C ILE A 80 1.06 9.49 -11.44
N VAL A 81 0.91 8.17 -11.56
CA VAL A 81 1.39 7.22 -10.55
C VAL A 81 2.89 7.37 -10.34
N GLY A 82 3.66 7.44 -11.44
CA GLY A 82 5.10 7.59 -11.36
C GLY A 82 5.53 8.85 -10.64
N LYS A 83 4.81 9.95 -10.86
CA LYS A 83 5.09 11.22 -10.17
C LYS A 83 4.80 11.09 -8.67
N SER A 84 3.70 10.47 -8.30
CA SER A 84 3.35 10.25 -6.90
C SER A 84 4.37 9.36 -6.18
N VAL A 85 4.86 8.33 -6.86
CA VAL A 85 5.88 7.44 -6.31
C VAL A 85 7.20 8.18 -6.12
N LYS A 86 7.60 9.02 -7.07
CA LYS A 86 8.82 9.82 -6.94
C LYS A 86 8.75 10.77 -5.74
N GLU A 87 7.60 11.38 -5.52
CA GLU A 87 7.39 12.26 -4.36
C GLU A 87 7.50 11.47 -3.05
N LEU A 88 6.93 10.27 -3.02
CA LEU A 88 7.01 9.40 -1.85
C LEU A 88 8.45 8.98 -1.57
N LEU A 89 9.19 8.56 -2.59
CA LEU A 89 10.59 8.17 -2.45
C LEU A 89 11.45 9.32 -1.96
N ALA A 90 11.22 10.53 -2.47
CA ALA A 90 11.94 11.72 -2.03
C ALA A 90 11.70 11.99 -0.55
N LEU A 91 10.47 11.88 -0.08
CA LEU A 91 10.14 12.06 1.33
C LEU A 91 10.77 10.98 2.21
N LEU A 92 10.78 9.74 1.74
CA LEU A 92 11.42 8.64 2.47
C LEU A 92 12.91 8.86 2.64
N HIS A 93 13.59 9.30 1.57
CA HIS A 93 15.04 9.57 1.62
C HIS A 93 15.37 10.81 2.47
N GLU A 94 14.49 11.81 2.43
CA GLU A 94 14.69 13.05 3.18
C GLU A 94 14.42 12.88 4.68
N ASN A 95 13.33 12.20 5.03
CA ASN A 95 12.85 12.10 6.41
C ASN A 95 13.08 10.73 7.05
N GLY A 96 13.45 9.73 6.27
CA GLY A 96 13.64 8.35 6.73
C GLY A 96 12.35 7.58 6.94
N LYS A 97 11.21 8.25 6.92
CA LYS A 97 9.90 7.64 7.10
C LYS A 97 8.80 8.51 6.52
N VAL A 98 7.69 7.89 6.16
CA VAL A 98 6.48 8.56 5.70
C VAL A 98 5.28 7.85 6.31
N ASP A 99 4.37 8.62 6.88
CA ASP A 99 3.12 8.10 7.41
C ASP A 99 2.07 8.06 6.30
N LEU A 100 1.54 6.87 6.03
CA LEU A 100 0.48 6.66 5.03
C LEU A 100 -0.85 6.50 5.77
N PRO A 101 -1.78 7.46 5.62
CA PRO A 101 -3.04 7.42 6.36
C PRO A 101 -3.79 6.10 6.18
N ASN A 102 -4.22 5.51 7.30
CA ASN A 102 -4.97 4.25 7.36
C ASN A 102 -4.21 3.01 6.88
N ILE A 103 -2.94 3.14 6.55
CA ILE A 103 -2.09 2.03 6.13
C ILE A 103 -1.01 1.77 7.17
N GLY A 104 -0.25 2.80 7.52
CA GLY A 104 0.83 2.70 8.48
C GLY A 104 2.02 3.55 8.09
N GLU A 105 3.10 3.36 8.80
CA GLU A 105 4.33 4.10 8.57
C GLU A 105 5.29 3.28 7.70
N LEU A 106 5.74 3.89 6.60
CA LEU A 106 6.74 3.29 5.72
C LEU A 106 8.10 3.88 6.08
N ARG A 107 9.10 3.02 6.29
CA ARG A 107 10.44 3.45 6.69
C ARG A 107 11.49 3.01 5.68
N TYR A 108 12.46 3.90 5.48
CA TYR A 108 13.66 3.59 4.71
C TYR A 108 14.74 3.16 5.71
N ASN A 109 15.33 1.99 5.49
CA ASN A 109 16.37 1.49 6.38
C ASN A 109 17.77 1.60 5.75
N ILE A 110 18.80 1.37 6.56
CA ILE A 110 20.20 1.51 6.13
C ILE A 110 20.63 0.48 5.09
N HIS A 111 19.81 -0.51 4.81
CA HIS A 111 20.08 -1.54 3.80
C HIS A 111 19.36 -1.26 2.49
N ASP A 112 18.93 -0.02 2.27
CA ASP A 112 18.19 0.41 1.08
C ASP A 112 16.88 -0.34 0.86
N SER A 113 16.24 -0.79 1.93
CA SER A 113 14.93 -1.41 1.84
C SER A 113 13.88 -0.62 2.61
N TYR A 114 12.61 -0.92 2.34
CA TYR A 114 11.47 -0.22 2.92
C TYR A 114 10.64 -1.19 3.76
N ASP A 115 10.08 -0.66 4.84
CA ASP A 115 9.19 -1.40 5.74
C ASP A 115 7.82 -0.74 5.81
#